data_aa5a2b4ef6779f4ba65a3bdace72061b
#
_entry.id   aa5a2b4ef6779f4ba65a3bdace72061b
#
_cell.length_a   1.000
_cell.length_b   1.000
_cell.length_c   1.000
_cell.angle_alpha   90.00
_cell.angle_beta   90.00
_cell.angle_gamma   90.00
#
_symmetry.space_group_name_H-M   'P 1'
#
loop_
_entity.id
_entity.type
_entity.pdbx_description
1 polymer ?
#
loop_
_entity_poly.entity_id
_entity_poly.type
_entity_poly.pdbx_seq_one_letter_code
_entity_poly.pdbx_strand_id
1 'polypeptide(L)'
;PVAQRTGQGEAFTPIETITEFAQRIAGAAGKSTNIEFYPLMEKLGGNGPIMANALIAAGTKLTYVGALGRPSLHAVFHDFASKAEIVSLCEPAITTAAEFKDGKLMLGQLSSLDTITLETIDAVMGAENFRKTLATSDLVALVNWTMIPNMTAIFESLVSEVLPALPA
;
A
#
# COMPACT_ATOMS: atom_id res chain seq x y z
N PRO A 1 -9.21 16.68 7.51
CA PRO A 1 -9.53 17.85 6.69
C PRO A 1 -8.28 18.54 6.16
N VAL A 2 -8.41 19.23 5.03
CA VAL A 2 -7.43 20.19 4.53
C VAL A 2 -7.78 21.54 5.12
N ALA A 3 -6.80 22.26 5.68
CA ALA A 3 -7.15 23.42 6.48
C ALA A 3 -6.07 24.50 6.51
N GLN A 4 -6.49 25.68 6.94
CA GLN A 4 -5.60 26.74 7.36
C GLN A 4 -5.64 26.86 8.88
N ARG A 5 -4.49 26.74 9.52
CA ARG A 5 -4.37 26.95 10.96
C ARG A 5 -4.70 28.41 11.33
N THR A 6 -5.54 28.62 12.34
CA THR A 6 -5.95 29.93 12.83
C THR A 6 -5.52 30.19 14.27
N GLY A 7 -5.01 29.16 14.97
CA GLY A 7 -4.56 29.25 16.36
C GLY A 7 -3.78 28.00 16.80
N GLN A 8 -3.66 27.79 18.12
CA GLN A 8 -3.02 26.61 18.68
C GLN A 8 -3.98 25.40 18.69
N GLY A 9 -3.40 24.20 18.67
CA GLY A 9 -4.15 22.96 18.72
C GLY A 9 -4.96 22.75 17.42
N GLU A 10 -6.23 22.42 17.56
CA GLU A 10 -7.17 22.14 16.49
C GLU A 10 -7.89 23.38 15.93
N ALA A 11 -7.42 24.60 16.29
CA ALA A 11 -8.01 25.82 15.75
C ALA A 11 -7.61 26.02 14.29
N PHE A 12 -8.52 25.70 13.38
CA PHE A 12 -8.32 25.83 11.94
C PHE A 12 -9.62 26.20 11.19
N THR A 13 -9.47 26.80 10.03
CA THR A 13 -10.55 26.97 9.06
C THR A 13 -10.43 25.93 7.98
N PRO A 14 -11.42 25.04 7.79
CA PRO A 14 -11.35 24.03 6.74
C PRO A 14 -11.42 24.65 5.36
N ILE A 15 -10.68 24.06 4.42
CA ILE A 15 -10.85 24.28 2.99
C ILE A 15 -11.88 23.24 2.53
N GLU A 16 -13.06 23.68 2.12
CA GLU A 16 -14.21 22.79 1.98
C GLU A 16 -14.35 22.20 0.57
N THR A 17 -13.81 22.86 -0.45
CA THR A 17 -13.95 22.44 -1.86
C THR A 17 -12.62 22.28 -2.57
N ILE A 18 -12.58 21.43 -3.59
CA ILE A 18 -11.41 21.28 -4.48
C ILE A 18 -11.11 22.60 -5.18
N THR A 19 -12.14 23.35 -5.57
CA THR A 19 -11.98 24.66 -6.21
C THR A 19 -11.26 25.64 -5.28
N GLU A 20 -11.66 25.74 -4.03
CA GLU A 20 -11.03 26.58 -3.01
C GLU A 20 -9.58 26.16 -2.74
N PHE A 21 -9.34 24.87 -2.66
CA PHE A 21 -7.99 24.28 -2.52
C PHE A 21 -7.10 24.64 -3.70
N ALA A 22 -7.60 24.49 -4.92
CA ALA A 22 -6.90 24.83 -6.15
C ALA A 22 -6.55 26.34 -6.24
N GLN A 23 -7.49 27.22 -5.86
CA GLN A 23 -7.27 28.67 -5.82
C GLN A 23 -6.17 29.04 -4.82
N ARG A 24 -6.15 28.38 -3.66
CA ARG A 24 -5.10 28.60 -2.66
C ARG A 24 -3.72 28.16 -3.16
N ILE A 25 -3.65 27.03 -3.83
CA ILE A 25 -2.40 26.55 -4.46
C ILE A 25 -1.95 27.54 -5.54
N ALA A 26 -2.85 27.95 -6.42
CA ALA A 26 -2.55 28.92 -7.49
C ALA A 26 -2.06 30.26 -6.95
N GLY A 27 -2.65 30.74 -5.84
CA GLY A 27 -2.23 31.96 -5.16
C GLY A 27 -0.84 31.88 -4.51
N ALA A 28 -0.26 30.70 -4.39
CA ALA A 28 1.11 30.50 -3.92
C ALA A 28 2.17 30.62 -5.02
N ALA A 29 1.78 30.73 -6.30
CA ALA A 29 2.72 30.87 -7.40
C ALA A 29 3.65 32.08 -7.20
N GLY A 30 4.96 31.84 -7.25
CA GLY A 30 5.99 32.85 -6.96
C GLY A 30 6.14 33.20 -5.48
N LYS A 31 5.45 32.50 -4.58
CA LYS A 31 5.48 32.66 -3.11
C LYS A 31 5.54 31.28 -2.46
N SER A 32 5.42 31.25 -1.13
CA SER A 32 5.15 30.03 -0.37
C SER A 32 3.79 30.12 0.35
N THR A 33 3.15 28.99 0.58
CA THR A 33 1.97 28.89 1.44
C THR A 33 2.02 27.60 2.25
N ASN A 34 1.46 27.64 3.43
CA ASN A 34 1.27 26.45 4.26
C ASN A 34 -0.17 26.01 4.17
N ILE A 35 -0.36 24.72 3.92
CA ILE A 35 -1.64 24.04 3.99
C ILE A 35 -1.45 22.84 4.91
N GLU A 36 -2.32 22.67 5.87
CA GLU A 36 -2.19 21.62 6.87
C GLU A 36 -3.23 20.53 6.63
N PHE A 37 -2.77 19.27 6.72
CA PHE A 37 -3.65 18.11 6.71
C PHE A 37 -3.89 17.66 8.14
N TYR A 38 -5.15 17.55 8.52
CA TYR A 38 -5.57 16.95 9.78
C TYR A 38 -6.06 15.52 9.51
N PRO A 39 -5.26 14.49 9.79
CA PRO A 39 -5.69 13.11 9.63
C PRO A 39 -6.87 12.82 10.55
N LEU A 40 -7.95 12.30 10.00
CA LEU A 40 -9.10 11.84 10.78
C LEU A 40 -9.01 10.34 11.06
N MET A 41 -8.38 9.61 10.16
CA MET A 41 -8.27 8.17 10.23
C MET A 41 -7.08 7.70 9.40
N GLU A 42 -6.41 6.69 9.91
CA GLU A 42 -5.46 5.88 9.17
C GLU A 42 -5.98 4.45 9.14
N LYS A 43 -6.00 3.85 7.97
CA LYS A 43 -6.51 2.49 7.79
C LYS A 43 -5.73 1.72 6.75
N LEU A 44 -5.72 0.41 6.91
CA LEU A 44 -5.27 -0.52 5.89
C LEU A 44 -6.03 -0.29 4.59
N GLY A 45 -5.29 -0.27 3.48
CA GLY A 45 -5.80 -0.15 2.12
C GLY A 45 -4.98 -0.97 1.15
N GLY A 46 -5.25 -0.80 -0.14
CA GLY A 46 -4.60 -1.54 -1.22
C GLY A 46 -5.30 -2.86 -1.56
N ASN A 47 -5.22 -3.24 -2.84
CA ASN A 47 -5.94 -4.41 -3.36
C ASN A 47 -5.53 -5.71 -2.65
N GLY A 48 -4.22 -5.91 -2.42
CA GLY A 48 -3.70 -7.10 -1.76
C GLY A 48 -4.21 -7.26 -0.32
N PRO A 49 -3.97 -6.30 0.59
CA PRO A 49 -4.42 -6.42 1.96
C PRO A 49 -5.95 -6.50 2.11
N ILE A 50 -6.72 -5.80 1.26
CA ILE A 50 -8.19 -5.85 1.30
C ILE A 50 -8.69 -7.25 0.90
N MET A 51 -8.16 -7.82 -0.20
CA MET A 51 -8.49 -9.17 -0.63
C MET A 51 -8.08 -10.20 0.43
N ALA A 52 -6.88 -10.07 0.97
CA ALA A 52 -6.37 -10.95 2.01
C ALA A 52 -7.26 -10.94 3.26
N ASN A 53 -7.71 -9.79 3.72
CA ASN A 53 -8.67 -9.70 4.83
C ASN A 53 -10.00 -10.39 4.53
N ALA A 54 -10.50 -10.31 3.31
CA ALA A 54 -11.73 -11.01 2.91
C ALA A 54 -11.54 -12.54 2.92
N LEU A 55 -10.40 -13.03 2.42
CA LEU A 55 -10.05 -14.46 2.46
C LEU A 55 -9.90 -14.98 3.89
N ILE A 56 -9.22 -14.24 4.76
CA ILE A 56 -9.09 -14.58 6.19
C ILE A 56 -10.47 -14.65 6.85
N ALA A 57 -11.36 -13.70 6.58
CA ALA A 57 -12.72 -13.69 7.10
C ALA A 57 -13.55 -14.89 6.60
N ALA A 58 -13.22 -15.43 5.42
CA ALA A 58 -13.80 -16.66 4.88
C ALA A 58 -13.16 -17.94 5.46
N GLY A 59 -12.21 -17.84 6.39
CA GLY A 59 -11.56 -18.99 7.05
C GLY A 59 -10.36 -19.56 6.30
N THR A 60 -9.83 -18.86 5.29
CA THR A 60 -8.66 -19.30 4.52
C THR A 60 -7.38 -19.06 5.32
N LYS A 61 -6.48 -20.05 5.37
CA LYS A 61 -5.09 -19.83 5.79
C LYS A 61 -4.38 -19.06 4.70
N LEU A 62 -3.64 -18.02 5.08
CA LEU A 62 -3.06 -17.11 4.13
C LEU A 62 -1.61 -16.79 4.46
N THR A 63 -0.73 -16.90 3.46
CA THR A 63 0.59 -16.26 3.46
C THR A 63 0.54 -15.03 2.57
N TYR A 64 0.84 -13.87 3.12
CA TYR A 64 0.87 -12.60 2.40
C TYR A 64 2.31 -12.13 2.19
N VAL A 65 2.66 -11.84 0.94
CA VAL A 65 3.97 -11.28 0.57
C VAL A 65 3.74 -9.91 -0.06
N GLY A 66 4.31 -8.84 0.51
CA GLY A 66 4.10 -7.48 -0.01
C GLY A 66 4.68 -6.37 0.85
N ALA A 67 4.27 -5.14 0.59
CA ALA A 67 4.77 -3.93 1.21
C ALA A 67 3.96 -3.59 2.48
N LEU A 68 4.42 -4.02 3.65
CA LEU A 68 3.73 -3.81 4.93
C LEU A 68 4.58 -3.08 5.98
N GLY A 69 5.81 -2.70 5.62
CA GLY A 69 6.81 -2.06 6.49
C GLY A 69 8.04 -2.93 6.70
N ARG A 70 9.23 -2.34 6.54
CA ARG A 70 10.53 -2.99 6.78
C ARG A 70 11.59 -1.92 7.11
N PRO A 71 12.35 -2.03 8.20
CA PRO A 71 12.58 -3.23 9.02
C PRO A 71 11.46 -3.57 10.02
N SER A 72 10.54 -2.67 10.28
CA SER A 72 9.42 -2.91 11.20
C SER A 72 8.08 -2.82 10.46
N LEU A 73 7.15 -3.69 10.86
CA LEU A 73 5.80 -3.66 10.33
C LEU A 73 5.11 -2.33 10.67
N HIS A 74 4.48 -1.71 9.69
CA HIS A 74 3.70 -0.49 9.93
C HIS A 74 2.48 -0.80 10.81
N ALA A 75 2.19 0.08 11.77
CA ALA A 75 1.19 -0.17 12.81
C ALA A 75 -0.20 -0.53 12.27
N VAL A 76 -0.59 0.05 11.13
CA VAL A 76 -1.88 -0.20 10.48
C VAL A 76 -2.10 -1.67 10.08
N PHE A 77 -0.99 -2.45 9.95
CA PHE A 77 -1.05 -3.87 9.57
C PHE A 77 -0.94 -4.83 10.75
N HIS A 78 -0.81 -4.38 12.00
CA HIS A 78 -0.63 -5.26 13.15
C HIS A 78 -1.80 -6.24 13.33
N ASP A 79 -3.05 -5.77 13.21
CA ASP A 79 -4.23 -6.66 13.29
C ASP A 79 -4.27 -7.66 12.13
N PHE A 80 -3.95 -7.23 10.91
CA PHE A 80 -3.82 -8.10 9.75
C PHE A 80 -2.75 -9.18 9.96
N ALA A 81 -1.58 -8.79 10.44
CA ALA A 81 -0.45 -9.68 10.69
C ALA A 81 -0.70 -10.70 11.80
N SER A 82 -1.61 -10.42 12.72
CA SER A 82 -2.01 -11.37 13.76
C SER A 82 -2.85 -12.54 13.22
N LYS A 83 -3.36 -12.43 12.00
CA LYS A 83 -4.31 -13.36 11.38
C LYS A 83 -3.76 -14.10 10.17
N ALA A 84 -2.59 -13.73 9.68
CA ALA A 84 -1.95 -14.29 8.49
C ALA A 84 -0.45 -14.48 8.72
N GLU A 85 0.16 -15.40 7.98
CA GLU A 85 1.61 -15.42 7.82
C GLU A 85 2.01 -14.30 6.87
N ILE A 86 2.93 -13.42 7.27
CA ILE A 86 3.32 -12.29 6.46
C ILE A 86 4.80 -12.21 6.20
N VAL A 87 5.14 -11.84 4.97
CA VAL A 87 6.50 -11.50 4.53
C VAL A 87 6.46 -10.07 4.00
N SER A 88 6.99 -9.13 4.78
CA SER A 88 7.07 -7.74 4.35
C SER A 88 8.35 -7.49 3.56
N LEU A 89 8.20 -7.00 2.34
CA LEU A 89 9.31 -6.75 1.40
C LEU A 89 9.92 -5.36 1.56
N CYS A 90 9.09 -4.36 1.82
CA CYS A 90 9.49 -2.94 1.88
C CYS A 90 8.48 -2.12 2.68
N GLU A 91 8.74 -0.80 2.76
CA GLU A 91 7.77 0.15 3.31
C GLU A 91 6.47 0.16 2.52
N PRO A 92 5.31 0.36 3.16
CA PRO A 92 4.05 0.43 2.45
C PRO A 92 3.96 1.70 1.59
N ALA A 93 3.24 1.60 0.49
CA ALA A 93 2.78 2.80 -0.20
C ALA A 93 1.73 3.51 0.65
N ILE A 94 1.82 4.83 0.70
CA ILE A 94 0.88 5.66 1.47
C ILE A 94 0.08 6.51 0.52
N THR A 95 -1.23 6.58 0.73
CA THR A 95 -2.11 7.49 0.01
C THR A 95 -2.85 8.37 0.99
N THR A 96 -2.65 9.68 0.87
CA THR A 96 -3.45 10.66 1.58
C THR A 96 -4.71 10.95 0.78
N ALA A 97 -5.87 10.55 1.31
CA ALA A 97 -7.16 10.88 0.74
C ALA A 97 -7.65 12.21 1.33
N ALA A 98 -7.56 13.28 0.55
CA ALA A 98 -8.11 14.58 0.92
C ALA A 98 -9.56 14.66 0.44
N GLU A 99 -10.50 14.64 1.38
CA GLU A 99 -11.92 14.65 1.09
C GLU A 99 -12.49 16.06 1.23
N PHE A 100 -13.23 16.48 0.21
CA PHE A 100 -13.91 17.77 0.10
C PHE A 100 -15.41 17.55 -0.12
N LYS A 101 -16.22 18.61 0.00
CA LYS A 101 -17.67 18.56 -0.25
C LYS A 101 -18.01 18.24 -1.71
N ASP A 102 -17.14 18.60 -2.63
CA ASP A 102 -17.29 18.45 -4.08
C ASP A 102 -16.44 17.35 -4.70
N GLY A 103 -15.70 16.55 -3.90
CA GLY A 103 -14.92 15.44 -4.42
C GLY A 103 -13.77 15.00 -3.50
N LYS A 104 -12.87 14.19 -4.06
CA LYS A 104 -11.76 13.59 -3.35
C LYS A 104 -10.48 13.65 -4.18
N LEU A 105 -9.36 13.99 -3.54
CA LEU A 105 -8.03 13.88 -4.13
C LEU A 105 -7.26 12.74 -3.45
N MET A 106 -6.63 11.90 -4.26
CA MET A 106 -5.78 10.79 -3.80
C MET A 106 -4.32 11.15 -4.07
N LEU A 107 -3.60 11.50 -3.01
CA LEU A 107 -2.19 11.92 -3.10
C LEU A 107 -1.31 10.76 -2.67
N GLY A 108 -0.72 10.07 -3.65
CA GLY A 108 0.03 8.83 -3.44
C GLY A 108 1.53 9.06 -3.27
N GLN A 109 2.14 8.25 -2.39
CA GLN A 109 3.58 8.04 -2.27
C GLN A 109 3.82 6.57 -2.55
N LEU A 110 4.21 6.23 -3.80
CA LEU A 110 4.17 4.87 -4.33
C LEU A 110 5.56 4.29 -4.60
N SER A 111 6.63 5.09 -4.47
CA SER A 111 8.01 4.71 -4.87
C SER A 111 8.55 3.46 -4.18
N SER A 112 8.07 3.14 -2.98
CA SER A 112 8.45 1.89 -2.30
C SER A 112 8.05 0.64 -3.08
N LEU A 113 6.99 0.69 -3.89
CA LEU A 113 6.52 -0.42 -4.71
C LEU A 113 7.46 -0.75 -5.87
N ASP A 114 8.32 0.18 -6.29
CA ASP A 114 9.31 -0.02 -7.34
C ASP A 114 10.37 -1.08 -6.95
N THR A 115 10.54 -1.31 -5.64
CA THR A 115 11.48 -2.29 -5.11
C THR A 115 10.93 -3.71 -5.06
N ILE A 116 9.67 -3.93 -5.36
CA ILE A 116 9.05 -5.26 -5.38
C ILE A 116 9.43 -5.96 -6.68
N THR A 117 10.35 -6.90 -6.58
CA THR A 117 10.84 -7.76 -7.68
C THR A 117 10.95 -9.20 -7.19
N LEU A 118 11.18 -10.15 -8.10
CA LEU A 118 11.41 -11.55 -7.71
C LEU A 118 12.70 -11.67 -6.88
N GLU A 119 13.75 -10.92 -7.23
CA GLU A 119 15.00 -10.88 -6.49
C GLU A 119 14.79 -10.37 -5.05
N THR A 120 13.95 -9.36 -4.85
CA THR A 120 13.62 -8.87 -3.52
C THR A 120 12.81 -9.90 -2.73
N ILE A 121 11.87 -10.60 -3.36
CA ILE A 121 11.13 -11.70 -2.73
C ILE A 121 12.11 -12.80 -2.29
N ASP A 122 13.01 -13.23 -3.16
CA ASP A 122 14.01 -14.24 -2.87
C ASP A 122 14.99 -13.81 -1.77
N ALA A 123 15.42 -12.56 -1.78
CA ALA A 123 16.32 -12.02 -0.76
C ALA A 123 15.68 -11.95 0.64
N VAL A 124 14.37 -11.69 0.71
CA VAL A 124 13.66 -11.52 1.98
C VAL A 124 13.08 -12.82 2.51
N MET A 125 12.48 -13.62 1.66
CA MET A 125 11.80 -14.86 2.02
C MET A 125 12.72 -16.08 1.92
N GLY A 126 13.75 -16.00 1.09
CA GLY A 126 14.55 -17.14 0.65
C GLY A 126 13.93 -17.84 -0.55
N ALA A 127 14.68 -18.03 -1.64
CA ALA A 127 14.18 -18.61 -2.87
C ALA A 127 13.56 -20.01 -2.68
N GLU A 128 14.18 -20.86 -1.85
CA GLU A 128 13.65 -22.19 -1.52
C GLU A 128 12.32 -22.11 -0.77
N ASN A 129 12.24 -21.21 0.23
CA ASN A 129 11.04 -21.02 1.04
C ASN A 129 9.89 -20.46 0.20
N PHE A 130 10.20 -19.54 -0.72
CA PHE A 130 9.22 -19.00 -1.65
C PHE A 130 8.65 -20.10 -2.57
N ARG A 131 9.54 -20.91 -3.19
CA ARG A 131 9.12 -22.06 -4.02
C ARG A 131 8.29 -23.06 -3.24
N LYS A 132 8.69 -23.40 -2.01
CA LYS A 132 7.94 -24.29 -1.14
C LYS A 132 6.54 -23.73 -0.85
N THR A 133 6.45 -22.46 -0.54
CA THR A 133 5.14 -21.81 -0.28
C THR A 133 4.24 -21.89 -1.50
N LEU A 134 4.77 -21.61 -2.70
CA LEU A 134 3.99 -21.76 -3.95
C LEU A 134 3.53 -23.20 -4.16
N ALA A 135 4.43 -24.18 -4.01
CA ALA A 135 4.15 -25.61 -4.23
C ALA A 135 3.09 -26.19 -3.26
N THR A 136 2.95 -25.59 -2.07
CA THR A 136 2.00 -26.07 -1.05
C THR A 136 0.73 -25.22 -0.97
N SER A 137 0.57 -24.23 -1.85
CA SER A 137 -0.61 -23.36 -1.89
C SER A 137 -1.66 -23.91 -2.86
N ASP A 138 -2.91 -23.99 -2.41
CA ASP A 138 -4.05 -24.33 -3.26
C ASP A 138 -4.41 -23.21 -4.24
N LEU A 139 -4.05 -21.96 -3.90
CA LEU A 139 -4.30 -20.76 -4.70
C LEU A 139 -3.15 -19.77 -4.55
N VAL A 140 -2.63 -19.30 -5.66
CA VAL A 140 -1.68 -18.18 -5.72
C VAL A 140 -2.36 -17.00 -6.40
N ALA A 141 -2.38 -15.85 -5.71
CA ALA A 141 -2.99 -14.64 -6.22
C ALA A 141 -1.96 -13.52 -6.40
N LEU A 142 -1.81 -13.05 -7.62
CA LEU A 142 -0.98 -11.89 -7.98
C LEU A 142 -1.90 -10.68 -8.15
N VAL A 143 -1.75 -9.68 -7.30
CA VAL A 143 -2.63 -8.52 -7.26
C VAL A 143 -1.87 -7.20 -7.29
N ASN A 144 -2.61 -6.12 -7.61
CA ASN A 144 -2.07 -4.77 -7.70
C ASN A 144 -1.12 -4.52 -8.89
N TRP A 145 -1.40 -5.14 -10.01
CA TRP A 145 -0.60 -5.04 -11.24
C TRP A 145 -0.38 -3.58 -11.70
N THR A 146 -1.38 -2.74 -11.56
CA THR A 146 -1.31 -1.34 -12.00
C THR A 146 -0.40 -0.46 -11.15
N MET A 147 -0.12 -0.83 -9.90
CA MET A 147 0.67 -0.03 -8.96
C MET A 147 2.07 -0.59 -8.70
N ILE A 148 2.33 -1.84 -9.07
CA ILE A 148 3.64 -2.48 -8.94
C ILE A 148 4.27 -2.57 -10.33
N PRO A 149 5.27 -1.74 -10.67
CA PRO A 149 5.81 -1.65 -12.02
C PRO A 149 6.39 -2.98 -12.53
N ASN A 150 6.97 -3.77 -11.63
CA ASN A 150 7.64 -5.03 -11.96
C ASN A 150 6.69 -6.25 -12.00
N MET A 151 5.37 -6.07 -11.84
CA MET A 151 4.44 -7.18 -11.74
C MET A 151 4.44 -8.07 -12.99
N THR A 152 4.57 -7.49 -14.19
CA THR A 152 4.69 -8.25 -15.43
C THR A 152 5.91 -9.16 -15.41
N ALA A 153 7.08 -8.61 -15.05
CA ALA A 153 8.32 -9.40 -14.98
C ALA A 153 8.24 -10.51 -13.91
N ILE A 154 7.65 -10.19 -12.75
CA ILE A 154 7.41 -11.21 -11.70
C ILE A 154 6.51 -12.33 -12.24
N PHE A 155 5.43 -12.00 -12.93
CA PHE A 155 4.51 -12.99 -13.48
C PHE A 155 5.16 -13.85 -14.55
N GLU A 156 5.93 -13.25 -15.47
CA GLU A 156 6.66 -13.95 -16.52
C GLU A 156 7.66 -14.94 -15.93
N SER A 157 8.48 -14.50 -14.95
CA SER A 157 9.44 -15.39 -14.28
C SER A 157 8.74 -16.51 -13.49
N LEU A 158 7.64 -16.22 -12.82
CA LEU A 158 6.86 -17.25 -12.13
C LEU A 158 6.38 -18.33 -13.11
N VAL A 159 5.80 -17.94 -14.25
CA VAL A 159 5.23 -18.88 -15.22
C VAL A 159 6.30 -19.64 -16.00
N SER A 160 7.41 -18.99 -16.37
CA SER A 160 8.43 -19.59 -17.23
C SER A 160 9.51 -20.35 -16.46
N GLU A 161 9.81 -19.97 -15.22
CA GLU A 161 10.98 -20.49 -14.49
C GLU A 161 10.59 -21.16 -13.17
N VAL A 162 9.72 -20.53 -12.37
CA VAL A 162 9.46 -20.99 -11.00
C VAL A 162 8.45 -22.13 -11.00
N LEU A 163 7.25 -21.92 -11.56
CA LEU A 163 6.18 -22.92 -11.55
C LEU A 163 6.55 -24.23 -12.26
N PRO A 164 7.25 -24.23 -13.43
CA PRO A 164 7.67 -25.46 -14.08
C PRO A 164 8.72 -26.26 -13.27
N ALA A 165 9.45 -25.60 -12.39
CA ALA A 165 10.46 -26.24 -11.53
C ALA A 165 9.90 -26.73 -10.19
N LEU A 166 8.61 -26.52 -9.89
CA LEU A 166 7.98 -27.05 -8.68
C LEU A 166 7.76 -28.57 -8.80
N PRO A 167 7.85 -29.32 -7.69
CA PRO A 167 7.51 -30.71 -7.69
C PRO A 167 6.00 -30.91 -8.02
N ALA A 168 5.71 -31.95 -8.79
CA ALA A 168 4.35 -32.33 -9.14
C ALA A 168 3.55 -32.85 -7.92
#